data_6a393a2bc97f8e84d4ec565d00d54934
#
_entry.id   6a393a2bc97f8e84d4ec565d00d54934
#
_cell.length_a   1.000
_cell.length_b   1.000
_cell.length_c   1.000
_cell.angle_alpha   90.00
_cell.angle_beta   90.00
_cell.angle_gamma   90.00
#
_symmetry.space_group_name_H-M   'P 1'
#
loop_
_entity.id
_entity.type
_entity.pdbx_description
1 polymer ?
#
loop_
_entity_poly.entity_id
_entity_poly.type
_entity_poly.pdbx_seq_one_letter_code
_entity_poly.pdbx_strand_id
1 'polypeptide(L)'
;MFSSAKHPVLTGTAILTCAGILSRLIGFFYRIFLSRTIGAQGLGIYQMIFPVYAFCLSGVTAGIQSALSRCCSAALSKGNPRKGWVFFLSGSGLSVGLSLIVSFFLYTRAPWISLHILHEIRCCELLQLAFSLPICSTHTCIHAWYFSARQTTVPAVSQLLEQIARVSASYVIYLIFLEQDLTPTPILAVGGILFGELAA
;
A
#
# COMPACT_ATOMS: atom_id res chain seq x y z
N MET A 1 -22.51 9.29 -15.75
CA MET A 1 -22.87 10.45 -16.59
C MET A 1 -21.98 11.62 -16.18
N PHE A 2 -20.72 11.61 -16.63
CA PHE A 2 -19.78 12.70 -16.37
C PHE A 2 -19.49 13.41 -17.68
N SER A 3 -19.78 14.71 -17.66
CA SER A 3 -19.65 15.69 -18.71
C SER A 3 -18.35 15.51 -19.53
N SER A 4 -18.48 15.61 -20.85
CA SER A 4 -17.43 15.74 -21.84
C SER A 4 -16.45 16.87 -21.44
N ALA A 5 -15.43 16.54 -20.65
CA ALA A 5 -14.39 17.48 -20.29
C ALA A 5 -13.53 17.77 -21.53
N LYS A 6 -13.44 19.04 -21.92
CA LYS A 6 -12.64 19.51 -23.07
C LYS A 6 -11.15 19.12 -22.98
N HIS A 7 -10.67 18.68 -21.79
CA HIS A 7 -9.29 18.26 -21.53
C HIS A 7 -9.25 17.07 -20.57
N PRO A 8 -9.45 15.82 -21.03
CA PRO A 8 -9.55 14.64 -20.16
C PRO A 8 -8.28 14.37 -19.34
N VAL A 9 -7.10 14.74 -19.87
CA VAL A 9 -5.82 14.59 -19.16
C VAL A 9 -5.74 15.55 -17.97
N LEU A 10 -6.12 16.81 -18.15
CA LEU A 10 -6.10 17.82 -17.07
C LEU A 10 -7.07 17.45 -15.95
N THR A 11 -8.27 16.99 -16.31
CA THR A 11 -9.25 16.55 -15.32
C THR A 11 -8.76 15.34 -14.54
N GLY A 12 -8.17 14.35 -15.21
CA GLY A 12 -7.58 13.19 -14.55
C GLY A 12 -6.45 13.55 -13.60
N THR A 13 -5.56 14.44 -14.02
CA THR A 13 -4.47 14.94 -13.17
C THR A 13 -5.00 15.70 -11.96
N ALA A 14 -6.00 16.56 -12.13
CA ALA A 14 -6.61 17.30 -11.03
C ALA A 14 -7.24 16.36 -9.99
N ILE A 15 -7.97 15.34 -10.43
CA ILE A 15 -8.58 14.32 -9.54
C ILE A 15 -7.51 13.61 -8.72
N LEU A 16 -6.44 13.12 -9.37
CA LEU A 16 -5.34 12.44 -8.69
C LEU A 16 -4.61 13.37 -7.71
N THR A 17 -4.40 14.62 -8.08
CA THR A 17 -3.75 15.61 -7.21
C THR A 17 -4.60 15.90 -5.98
N CYS A 18 -5.91 16.13 -6.16
CA CYS A 18 -6.83 16.34 -5.04
C CYS A 18 -6.89 15.12 -4.11
N ALA A 19 -7.02 13.92 -4.67
CA ALA A 19 -7.00 12.69 -3.88
C ALA A 19 -5.68 12.52 -3.12
N GLY A 20 -4.55 12.81 -3.77
CA GLY A 20 -3.23 12.75 -3.14
C GLY A 20 -3.06 13.76 -2.00
N ILE A 21 -3.56 14.98 -2.12
CA ILE A 21 -3.54 15.99 -1.05
C ILE A 21 -4.41 15.53 0.11
N LEU A 22 -5.65 15.08 -0.14
CA LEU A 22 -6.56 14.59 0.89
C LEU A 22 -5.96 13.39 1.63
N SER A 23 -5.38 12.42 0.91
CA SER A 23 -4.71 11.27 1.50
C SER A 23 -3.55 11.68 2.42
N ARG A 24 -2.77 12.68 2.03
CA ARG A 24 -1.68 13.22 2.87
C ARG A 24 -2.20 13.90 4.12
N LEU A 25 -3.30 14.66 4.03
CA LEU A 25 -3.94 15.28 5.18
C LEU A 25 -4.47 14.23 6.16
N ILE A 26 -5.18 13.22 5.67
CA ILE A 26 -5.64 12.10 6.50
C ILE A 26 -4.44 11.41 7.17
N GLY A 27 -3.38 11.11 6.40
CA GLY A 27 -2.16 10.50 6.93
C GLY A 27 -1.45 11.36 7.98
N PHE A 28 -1.51 12.69 7.87
CA PHE A 28 -0.97 13.61 8.89
C PHE A 28 -1.76 13.49 10.21
N PHE A 29 -3.08 13.55 10.16
CA PHE A 29 -3.92 13.37 11.35
C PHE A 29 -3.77 11.96 11.96
N TYR A 30 -3.64 10.95 11.12
CA TYR A 30 -3.34 9.59 11.55
C TYR A 30 -2.04 9.48 12.35
N ARG A 31 -0.98 10.16 11.91
CA ARG A 31 0.29 10.19 12.66
C ARG A 31 0.16 10.88 14.02
N ILE A 32 -0.64 11.95 14.11
CA ILE A 32 -0.94 12.60 15.39
C ILE A 32 -1.66 11.63 16.32
N PHE A 33 -2.65 10.91 15.80
CA PHE A 33 -3.38 9.87 16.54
C PHE A 33 -2.42 8.80 17.05
N LEU A 34 -1.59 8.22 16.18
CA LEU A 34 -0.59 7.21 16.57
C LEU A 34 0.38 7.75 17.64
N SER A 35 0.89 8.95 17.48
CA SER A 35 1.81 9.56 18.45
C SER A 35 1.20 9.67 19.85
N ARG A 36 -0.10 9.95 19.95
CA ARG A 36 -0.82 10.05 21.22
C ARG A 36 -1.18 8.69 21.82
N THR A 37 -1.39 7.67 20.99
CA THR A 37 -1.82 6.34 21.46
C THR A 37 -0.66 5.42 21.79
N ILE A 38 0.34 5.29 20.90
CA ILE A 38 1.49 4.39 21.09
C ILE A 38 2.74 5.10 21.61
N GLY A 39 2.66 6.41 21.79
CA GLY A 39 3.76 7.25 22.26
C GLY A 39 4.89 7.44 21.23
N ALA A 40 5.89 8.26 21.62
CA ALA A 40 7.01 8.60 20.74
C ALA A 40 7.89 7.39 20.41
N GLN A 41 8.10 6.48 21.37
CA GLN A 41 8.89 5.27 21.16
C GLN A 41 8.22 4.32 20.16
N GLY A 42 6.92 4.04 20.33
CA GLY A 42 6.17 3.18 19.43
C GLY A 42 6.13 3.73 18.01
N LEU A 43 5.93 5.04 17.88
CA LEU A 43 5.96 5.71 16.58
C LEU A 43 7.36 5.64 15.93
N GLY A 44 8.43 5.75 16.74
CA GLY A 44 9.81 5.59 16.28
C GLY A 44 10.06 4.21 15.68
N ILE A 45 9.66 3.13 16.38
CA ILE A 45 9.77 1.74 15.91
C ILE A 45 9.01 1.56 14.58
N TYR A 46 7.78 2.04 14.49
CA TYR A 46 7.00 2.01 13.25
C TYR A 46 7.71 2.73 12.10
N GLN A 47 8.30 3.90 12.35
CA GLN A 47 9.01 4.66 11.33
C GLN A 47 10.32 4.00 10.88
N MET A 48 10.97 3.22 11.74
CA MET A 48 12.18 2.47 11.37
C MET A 48 11.89 1.31 10.41
N ILE A 49 10.73 0.70 10.51
CA ILE A 49 10.33 -0.44 9.68
C ILE A 49 9.84 0.01 8.30
N PHE A 50 9.18 1.16 8.26
CA PHE A 50 8.57 1.66 7.03
C PHE A 50 9.53 1.77 5.82
N PRO A 51 10.77 2.28 5.96
CA PRO A 51 11.73 2.31 4.85
C PRO A 51 12.13 0.92 4.34
N VAL A 52 12.29 -0.05 5.23
CA VAL A 52 12.62 -1.45 4.86
C VAL A 52 11.47 -2.04 4.04
N TYR A 53 10.25 -1.89 4.53
CA TYR A 53 9.04 -2.33 3.84
C TYR A 53 8.88 -1.66 2.46
N ALA A 54 9.00 -0.32 2.42
CA ALA A 54 8.89 0.45 1.19
C ALA A 54 9.97 0.08 0.16
N PHE A 55 11.19 -0.19 0.60
CA PHE A 55 12.28 -0.65 -0.25
C PHE A 55 11.96 -2.01 -0.88
N CYS A 56 11.52 -2.97 -0.08
CA CYS A 56 11.12 -4.29 -0.56
C CYS A 56 9.95 -4.22 -1.54
N LEU A 57 8.91 -3.46 -1.20
CA LEU A 57 7.74 -3.26 -2.07
C LEU A 57 8.15 -2.59 -3.39
N SER A 58 8.95 -1.54 -3.35
CA SER A 58 9.44 -0.85 -4.55
C SER A 58 10.28 -1.77 -5.44
N GLY A 59 11.14 -2.59 -4.86
CA GLY A 59 11.95 -3.56 -5.59
C GLY A 59 11.10 -4.57 -6.36
N VAL A 60 9.97 -4.98 -5.77
CA VAL A 60 9.04 -5.93 -6.40
C VAL A 60 8.16 -5.27 -7.45
N THR A 61 7.66 -4.04 -7.19
CA THR A 61 6.55 -3.48 -7.97
C THR A 61 6.97 -2.48 -9.04
N ALA A 62 8.02 -1.68 -8.82
CA ALA A 62 8.33 -0.52 -9.67
C ALA A 62 8.56 -0.87 -11.15
N GLY A 63 9.34 -1.91 -11.43
CA GLY A 63 9.61 -2.37 -12.80
C GLY A 63 8.39 -3.01 -13.45
N ILE A 64 7.69 -3.86 -12.70
CA ILE A 64 6.52 -4.61 -13.17
C ILE A 64 5.36 -3.65 -13.45
N GLN A 65 5.09 -2.70 -12.57
CA GLN A 65 4.04 -1.70 -12.74
C GLN A 65 4.23 -0.89 -14.03
N SER A 66 5.46 -0.42 -14.28
CA SER A 66 5.78 0.36 -15.48
C SER A 66 5.65 -0.46 -16.75
N ALA A 67 6.15 -1.70 -16.75
CA ALA A 67 6.03 -2.61 -17.88
C ALA A 67 4.56 -2.97 -18.14
N LEU A 68 3.81 -3.31 -17.10
CA LEU A 68 2.42 -3.69 -17.17
C LEU A 68 1.56 -2.56 -17.75
N SER A 69 1.72 -1.34 -17.24
CA SER A 69 0.99 -0.17 -17.74
C SER A 69 1.27 0.08 -19.24
N ARG A 70 2.51 -0.06 -19.69
CA ARG A 70 2.88 0.10 -21.10
C ARG A 70 2.31 -1.02 -21.98
N CYS A 71 2.46 -2.28 -21.59
CA CYS A 71 1.99 -3.43 -22.37
C CYS A 71 0.45 -3.44 -22.47
N CYS A 72 -0.24 -3.18 -21.37
CA CYS A 72 -1.71 -3.11 -21.35
C CYS A 72 -2.20 -1.93 -22.19
N SER A 73 -1.59 -0.75 -22.07
CA SER A 73 -1.94 0.43 -22.86
C SER A 73 -1.75 0.19 -24.36
N ALA A 74 -0.64 -0.44 -24.76
CA ALA A 74 -0.38 -0.79 -26.15
C ALA A 74 -1.36 -1.85 -26.70
N ALA A 75 -1.80 -2.79 -25.88
CA ALA A 75 -2.80 -3.78 -26.28
C ALA A 75 -4.20 -3.16 -26.42
N LEU A 76 -4.58 -2.31 -25.47
CA LEU A 76 -5.87 -1.61 -25.49
C LEU A 76 -5.97 -0.62 -26.67
N SER A 77 -4.90 0.11 -26.98
CA SER A 77 -4.88 1.06 -28.11
C SER A 77 -5.02 0.37 -29.47
N LYS A 78 -4.61 -0.90 -29.57
CA LYS A 78 -4.79 -1.76 -30.78
C LYS A 78 -6.16 -2.44 -30.82
N GLY A 79 -7.08 -2.12 -29.93
CA GLY A 79 -8.41 -2.72 -29.85
C GLY A 79 -8.42 -4.20 -29.44
N ASN A 80 -7.37 -4.67 -28.75
CA ASN A 80 -7.24 -6.08 -28.35
C ASN A 80 -7.26 -6.27 -26.82
N PRO A 81 -8.43 -6.15 -26.16
CA PRO A 81 -8.55 -6.21 -24.71
C PRO A 81 -8.13 -7.58 -24.13
N ARG A 82 -8.30 -8.67 -24.90
CA ARG A 82 -7.88 -10.01 -24.46
C ARG A 82 -6.37 -10.09 -24.23
N LYS A 83 -5.57 -9.52 -25.13
CA LYS A 83 -4.11 -9.44 -24.93
C LYS A 83 -3.75 -8.56 -23.75
N GLY A 84 -4.45 -7.45 -23.54
CA GLY A 84 -4.26 -6.60 -22.36
C GLY A 84 -4.50 -7.37 -21.07
N TRP A 85 -5.56 -8.19 -21.03
CA TRP A 85 -5.89 -9.02 -19.87
C TRP A 85 -4.84 -10.12 -19.61
N VAL A 86 -4.30 -10.75 -20.68
CA VAL A 86 -3.20 -11.72 -20.53
C VAL A 86 -1.95 -11.05 -19.95
N PHE A 87 -1.58 -9.87 -20.43
CA PHE A 87 -0.45 -9.12 -19.86
C PHE A 87 -0.69 -8.76 -18.39
N PHE A 88 -1.91 -8.34 -18.03
CA PHE A 88 -2.28 -8.05 -16.66
C PHE A 88 -2.11 -9.29 -15.77
N LEU A 89 -2.69 -10.42 -16.13
CA LEU A 89 -2.57 -11.66 -15.35
C LEU A 89 -1.13 -12.16 -15.22
N SER A 90 -0.36 -12.10 -16.31
CA SER A 90 1.05 -12.51 -16.27
C SER A 90 1.89 -11.60 -15.39
N GLY A 91 1.69 -10.28 -15.51
CA GLY A 91 2.40 -9.28 -14.69
C GLY A 91 2.02 -9.35 -13.22
N SER A 92 0.73 -9.52 -12.91
CA SER A 92 0.26 -9.70 -11.54
C SER A 92 0.78 -10.99 -10.92
N GLY A 93 0.73 -12.10 -11.67
CA GLY A 93 1.28 -13.38 -11.20
C GLY A 93 2.78 -13.31 -10.89
N LEU A 94 3.55 -12.64 -11.76
CA LEU A 94 4.98 -12.41 -11.51
C LEU A 94 5.22 -11.53 -10.28
N SER A 95 4.44 -10.44 -10.13
CA SER A 95 4.55 -9.53 -8.99
C SER A 95 4.23 -10.23 -7.68
N VAL A 96 3.14 -10.99 -7.63
CA VAL A 96 2.73 -11.77 -6.45
C VAL A 96 3.77 -12.86 -6.14
N GLY A 97 4.26 -13.58 -7.13
CA GLY A 97 5.28 -14.60 -6.93
C GLY A 97 6.58 -14.02 -6.33
N LEU A 98 7.04 -12.89 -6.88
CA LEU A 98 8.23 -12.21 -6.37
C LEU A 98 8.01 -11.64 -4.97
N SER A 99 6.83 -11.06 -4.71
CA SER A 99 6.51 -10.52 -3.38
C SER A 99 6.38 -11.62 -2.31
N LEU A 100 5.90 -12.82 -2.65
CA LEU A 100 5.90 -13.97 -1.75
C LEU A 100 7.32 -14.39 -1.37
N ILE A 101 8.25 -14.42 -2.33
CA ILE A 101 9.65 -14.76 -2.08
C ILE A 101 10.28 -13.72 -1.14
N VAL A 102 10.07 -12.42 -1.41
CA VAL A 102 10.59 -11.33 -0.58
C VAL A 102 9.95 -11.34 0.81
N SER A 103 8.64 -11.59 0.91
CA SER A 103 7.93 -11.72 2.17
C SER A 103 8.47 -12.88 3.02
N PHE A 104 8.67 -14.03 2.40
CA PHE A 104 9.27 -15.19 3.07
C PHE A 104 10.71 -14.89 3.55
N PHE A 105 11.51 -14.22 2.74
CA PHE A 105 12.85 -13.79 3.12
C PHE A 105 12.82 -12.81 4.30
N LEU A 106 11.95 -11.81 4.26
CA LEU A 106 11.79 -10.86 5.37
C LEU A 106 11.34 -11.55 6.66
N TYR A 107 10.39 -12.47 6.56
CA TYR A 107 9.89 -13.24 7.71
C TYR A 107 11.00 -14.05 8.36
N THR A 108 11.77 -14.82 7.58
CA THR A 108 12.84 -15.68 8.09
C THR A 108 14.05 -14.91 8.59
N ARG A 109 14.34 -13.75 7.98
CA ARG A 109 15.48 -12.90 8.33
C ARG A 109 15.14 -11.74 9.26
N ALA A 110 13.88 -11.60 9.66
CA ALA A 110 13.43 -10.54 10.56
C ALA A 110 14.29 -10.38 11.82
N PRO A 111 14.67 -11.45 12.56
CA PRO A 111 15.54 -11.32 13.74
C PRO A 111 16.92 -10.75 13.40
N TRP A 112 17.50 -11.19 12.29
CA TRP A 112 18.82 -10.72 11.86
C TRP A 112 18.76 -9.23 11.42
N ILE A 113 17.74 -8.85 10.65
CA ILE A 113 17.52 -7.48 10.19
C ILE A 113 17.30 -6.54 11.39
N SER A 114 16.47 -6.98 12.35
CA SER A 114 16.17 -6.19 13.55
C SER A 114 17.42 -5.91 14.38
N LEU A 115 18.29 -6.91 14.54
CA LEU A 115 19.50 -6.79 15.38
C LEU A 115 20.63 -6.05 14.68
N HIS A 116 20.90 -6.34 13.39
CA HIS A 116 22.11 -5.87 12.71
C HIS A 116 21.88 -4.62 11.84
N ILE A 117 20.65 -4.40 11.35
CA ILE A 117 20.34 -3.24 10.51
C ILE A 117 19.60 -2.18 11.29
N LEU A 118 18.54 -2.57 12.02
CA LEU A 118 17.72 -1.62 12.75
C LEU A 118 18.20 -1.35 14.18
N HIS A 119 19.03 -2.24 14.73
CA HIS A 119 19.54 -2.18 16.10
C HIS A 119 18.44 -2.11 17.17
N GLU A 120 17.22 -2.60 16.84
CA GLU A 120 16.07 -2.61 17.74
C GLU A 120 15.29 -3.92 17.59
N ILE A 121 15.34 -4.77 18.62
CA ILE A 121 14.75 -6.12 18.60
C ILE A 121 13.23 -6.10 18.49
N ARG A 122 12.57 -5.04 18.99
CA ARG A 122 11.11 -4.86 18.91
C ARG A 122 10.59 -4.73 17.48
N CYS A 123 11.47 -4.41 16.51
CA CYS A 123 11.14 -4.38 15.10
C CYS A 123 10.88 -5.78 14.51
N CYS A 124 11.34 -6.85 15.16
CA CYS A 124 11.26 -8.22 14.65
C CYS A 124 9.81 -8.64 14.39
N GLU A 125 8.94 -8.50 15.38
CA GLU A 125 7.52 -8.88 15.27
C GLU A 125 6.81 -8.11 14.14
N LEU A 126 7.14 -6.84 14.00
CA LEU A 126 6.53 -5.98 12.97
C LEU A 126 7.07 -6.30 11.57
N LEU A 127 8.33 -6.68 11.45
CA LEU A 127 8.90 -7.15 10.18
C LEU A 127 8.29 -8.50 9.74
N GLN A 128 7.89 -9.33 10.67
CA GLN A 128 7.21 -10.58 10.37
C GLN A 128 5.80 -10.37 9.78
N LEU A 129 5.20 -9.19 9.97
CA LEU A 129 3.96 -8.80 9.31
C LEU A 129 4.15 -8.43 7.82
N ALA A 130 5.35 -8.62 7.26
CA ALA A 130 5.64 -8.40 5.83
C ALA A 130 4.86 -9.33 4.87
N PHE A 131 4.04 -10.26 5.37
CA PHE A 131 3.11 -11.04 4.56
C PHE A 131 2.04 -10.16 3.86
N SER A 132 1.94 -8.88 4.21
CA SER A 132 1.13 -7.89 3.47
C SER A 132 1.70 -7.53 2.10
N LEU A 133 3.00 -7.75 1.83
CA LEU A 133 3.63 -7.41 0.54
C LEU A 133 2.91 -7.98 -0.69
N PRO A 134 2.44 -9.25 -0.72
CA PRO A 134 1.68 -9.77 -1.84
C PRO A 134 0.38 -9.02 -2.10
N ILE A 135 -0.29 -8.55 -1.04
CA ILE A 135 -1.53 -7.77 -1.14
C ILE A 135 -1.25 -6.41 -1.77
N CYS A 136 -0.25 -5.68 -1.24
CA CYS A 136 0.16 -4.39 -1.79
C CYS A 136 0.66 -4.49 -3.23
N SER A 137 1.37 -5.58 -3.59
CA SER A 137 1.84 -5.78 -4.95
C SER A 137 0.68 -6.03 -5.93
N THR A 138 -0.35 -6.76 -5.51
CA THR A 138 -1.56 -6.99 -6.30
C THR A 138 -2.32 -5.67 -6.53
N HIS A 139 -2.53 -4.90 -5.47
CA HIS A 139 -3.16 -3.58 -5.53
C HIS A 139 -2.43 -2.65 -6.52
N THR A 140 -1.10 -2.61 -6.45
CA THR A 140 -0.27 -1.83 -7.38
C THR A 140 -0.46 -2.26 -8.84
N CYS A 141 -0.60 -3.56 -9.11
CA CYS A 141 -0.88 -4.07 -10.47
C CYS A 141 -2.28 -3.69 -10.96
N ILE A 142 -3.28 -3.73 -10.08
CA ILE A 142 -4.64 -3.30 -10.40
C ILE A 142 -4.65 -1.81 -10.78
N HIS A 143 -3.96 -0.97 -10.02
CA HIS A 143 -3.80 0.45 -10.37
C HIS A 143 -3.14 0.63 -11.74
N ALA A 144 -2.08 -0.13 -12.06
CA ALA A 144 -1.43 -0.07 -13.37
C ALA A 144 -2.39 -0.41 -14.51
N TRP A 145 -3.32 -1.35 -14.30
CA TRP A 145 -4.38 -1.67 -15.26
C TRP A 145 -5.31 -0.48 -15.51
N TYR A 146 -5.84 0.14 -14.46
CA TYR A 146 -6.74 1.28 -14.59
C TYR A 146 -6.05 2.50 -15.22
N PHE A 147 -4.79 2.75 -14.89
CA PHE A 147 -4.01 3.81 -15.55
C PHE A 147 -3.81 3.52 -17.05
N SER A 148 -3.58 2.25 -17.43
CA SER A 148 -3.44 1.87 -18.83
C SER A 148 -4.74 2.08 -19.63
N ALA A 149 -5.89 1.94 -18.98
CA ALA A 149 -7.21 2.21 -19.54
C ALA A 149 -7.62 3.70 -19.48
N ARG A 150 -6.73 4.59 -19.06
CA ARG A 150 -6.97 6.03 -18.83
C ARG A 150 -8.08 6.33 -17.81
N GLN A 151 -8.33 5.41 -16.90
CA GLN A 151 -9.29 5.58 -15.81
C GLN A 151 -8.55 6.01 -14.55
N THR A 152 -8.51 7.31 -14.28
CA THR A 152 -7.80 7.87 -13.13
C THR A 152 -8.66 7.98 -11.88
N THR A 153 -10.00 7.97 -12.05
CA THR A 153 -10.94 8.10 -10.93
C THR A 153 -10.87 6.89 -10.00
N VAL A 154 -10.76 5.67 -10.53
CA VAL A 154 -10.73 4.44 -9.72
C VAL A 154 -9.51 4.41 -8.80
N PRO A 155 -8.26 4.61 -9.27
CA PRO A 155 -7.10 4.70 -8.38
C PRO A 155 -7.19 5.84 -7.36
N ALA A 156 -7.78 6.98 -7.73
CA ALA A 156 -7.94 8.11 -6.82
C ALA A 156 -8.92 7.78 -5.67
N VAL A 157 -10.05 7.15 -5.97
CA VAL A 157 -11.04 6.73 -4.96
C VAL A 157 -10.46 5.61 -4.09
N SER A 158 -9.81 4.61 -4.70
CA SER A 158 -9.15 3.52 -4.00
C SER A 158 -8.13 4.03 -2.98
N GLN A 159 -7.28 5.00 -3.36
CA GLN A 159 -6.31 5.62 -2.45
C GLN A 159 -6.98 6.31 -1.25
N LEU A 160 -8.11 6.95 -1.42
CA LEU A 160 -8.86 7.57 -0.32
C LEU A 160 -9.50 6.51 0.57
N LEU A 161 -10.10 5.47 0.00
CA LEU A 161 -10.68 4.35 0.74
C LEU A 161 -9.62 3.63 1.57
N GLU A 162 -8.44 3.37 1.01
CA GLU A 162 -7.30 2.83 1.73
C GLU A 162 -6.97 3.64 2.98
N GLN A 163 -6.86 4.96 2.86
CA GLN A 163 -6.53 5.82 4.00
C GLN A 163 -7.64 5.82 5.06
N ILE A 164 -8.91 5.90 4.64
CA ILE A 164 -10.05 5.87 5.58
C ILE A 164 -10.11 4.51 6.28
N ALA A 165 -9.96 3.41 5.56
CA ALA A 165 -9.96 2.07 6.13
C ALA A 165 -8.79 1.86 7.09
N ARG A 166 -7.60 2.35 6.75
CA ARG A 166 -6.41 2.33 7.61
C ARG A 166 -6.65 3.02 8.95
N VAL A 167 -7.18 4.24 8.92
CA VAL A 167 -7.48 5.02 10.12
C VAL A 167 -8.57 4.33 10.95
N SER A 168 -9.66 3.91 10.29
CA SER A 168 -10.79 3.24 10.96
C SER A 168 -10.36 1.94 11.61
N ALA A 169 -9.59 1.11 10.91
CA ALA A 169 -9.09 -0.15 11.46
C ALA A 169 -8.16 0.07 12.66
N SER A 170 -7.24 1.03 12.56
CA SER A 170 -6.37 1.36 13.69
C SER A 170 -7.16 1.87 14.89
N TYR A 171 -8.21 2.65 14.66
CA TYR A 171 -9.07 3.12 15.74
C TYR A 171 -9.86 1.98 16.39
N VAL A 172 -10.40 1.05 15.61
CA VAL A 172 -11.09 -0.15 16.13
C VAL A 172 -10.14 -1.03 16.95
N ILE A 173 -8.93 -1.28 16.43
CA ILE A 173 -7.91 -2.05 17.15
C ILE A 173 -7.55 -1.32 18.47
N TYR A 174 -7.43 -0.01 18.45
CA TYR A 174 -7.19 0.78 19.67
C TYR A 174 -8.30 0.61 20.73
N LEU A 175 -9.57 0.62 20.31
CA LEU A 175 -10.69 0.38 21.22
C LEU A 175 -10.65 -1.02 21.84
N ILE A 176 -10.28 -2.04 21.06
CA ILE A 176 -10.11 -3.42 21.55
C ILE A 176 -9.01 -3.49 22.62
N PHE A 177 -7.89 -2.78 22.40
CA PHE A 177 -6.81 -2.70 23.39
C PHE A 177 -7.26 -2.04 24.70
N LEU A 178 -8.09 -0.98 24.60
CA LEU A 178 -8.65 -0.31 25.78
C LEU A 178 -9.62 -1.22 26.57
N GLU A 179 -10.47 -1.97 25.88
CA GLU A 179 -11.41 -2.90 26.53
C GLU A 179 -10.70 -4.06 27.26
N GLN A 180 -9.50 -4.42 26.79
CA GLN A 180 -8.71 -5.51 27.38
C GLN A 180 -7.65 -5.04 28.38
N ASP A 181 -7.64 -3.75 28.76
CA ASP A 181 -6.62 -3.12 29.60
C ASP A 181 -5.17 -3.34 29.09
N LEU A 182 -5.00 -3.54 27.79
CA LEU A 182 -3.71 -3.74 27.16
C LEU A 182 -3.07 -2.41 26.74
N THR A 183 -1.77 -2.32 26.90
CA THR A 183 -1.03 -1.13 26.41
C THR A 183 -0.99 -1.13 24.88
N PRO A 184 -1.39 -0.04 24.21
CA PRO A 184 -1.32 0.07 22.76
C PRO A 184 0.12 -0.13 22.25
N THR A 185 0.30 -1.05 21.29
CA THR A 185 1.59 -1.39 20.71
C THR A 185 1.67 -0.92 19.25
N PRO A 186 2.87 -0.84 18.64
CA PRO A 186 3.04 -0.51 17.22
C PRO A 186 2.30 -1.46 16.26
N ILE A 187 1.87 -2.64 16.71
CA ILE A 187 1.02 -3.59 15.95
C ILE A 187 -0.28 -2.91 15.47
N LEU A 188 -0.82 -1.97 16.24
CA LEU A 188 -1.97 -1.15 15.87
C LEU A 188 -1.74 -0.42 14.53
N ALA A 189 -0.56 0.15 14.32
CA ALA A 189 -0.22 0.86 13.10
C ALA A 189 -0.08 -0.09 11.90
N VAL A 190 0.53 -1.26 12.10
CA VAL A 190 0.71 -2.27 11.05
C VAL A 190 -0.62 -2.97 10.71
N GLY A 191 -1.46 -3.25 11.71
CA GLY A 191 -2.82 -3.73 11.49
C GLY A 191 -3.63 -2.76 10.64
N GLY A 192 -3.52 -1.46 10.91
CA GLY A 192 -4.14 -0.43 10.07
C GLY A 192 -3.69 -0.46 8.61
N ILE A 193 -2.39 -0.67 8.35
CA ILE A 193 -1.88 -0.83 6.97
C ILE A 193 -2.52 -2.04 6.30
N LEU A 194 -2.53 -3.20 6.94
CA LEU A 194 -3.10 -4.42 6.39
C LEU A 194 -4.57 -4.25 5.99
N PHE A 195 -5.39 -3.71 6.88
CA PHE A 195 -6.80 -3.48 6.58
C PHE A 195 -7.01 -2.39 5.54
N GLY A 196 -6.15 -1.36 5.51
CA GLY A 196 -6.16 -0.35 4.46
C GLY A 196 -5.94 -0.93 3.07
N GLU A 197 -4.91 -1.76 2.91
CA GLU A 197 -4.58 -2.44 1.65
C GLU A 197 -5.65 -3.45 1.21
N LEU A 198 -6.32 -4.10 2.15
CA LEU A 198 -7.42 -5.04 1.85
C LEU A 198 -8.69 -4.33 1.41
N ALA A 199 -8.89 -3.09 1.82
CA ALA A 199 -10.09 -2.30 1.50
C ALA A 199 -9.97 -1.52 0.19
N ALA A 200 -8.76 -1.37 -0.34
CA ALA A 200 -8.46 -0.59 -1.54
C ALA A 200 -8.59 -1.40 -2.81
#